data_4cb2879cb45ac9513f916c69371de544
#
_entry.id   4cb2879cb45ac9513f916c69371de544
#
_cell.length_a   1.000
_cell.length_b   1.000
_cell.length_c   1.000
_cell.angle_alpha   90.00
_cell.angle_beta   90.00
_cell.angle_gamma   90.00
#
_symmetry.space_group_name_H-M   'P 1'
#
loop_
_entity.id
_entity.type
_entity.pdbx_description
1 polymer ?
#
loop_
_entity_poly.entity_id
_entity_poly.type
_entity_poly.pdbx_seq_one_letter_code
_entity_poly.pdbx_strand_id
1 'polypeptide(L)'
;MRHYSILAEESCPVALSELCLAQVCLSLDSLCSTQPDGSLRLSWAPLLPQEMADQLLHKMAAQGTLNDRTVGIFRSCEQLRLRRACVRSSPLSAEAFRLALCPHRLQELDASGVPGGLTGAHILSGLASNPECRASLQRLTLSRLQLGWTSLEVKEEQVGFSSLQGLRTLNLANTDLTDPFLEDICTLPQLEVLDISSTPVTELSALLGCRLTLRSLTAHGLRQLDMSPARVISILSQLHALRHLDLSDDRFVSAPPSAENDEGGEGDEAVRLLLEGGSGILPALVSLDVSGRKKVTEGAVTAFVEGRRGLLFLGLLATGAGSCDVLSGKNNLKVTGEANEKQICESLRRYRERECFTREALVHLYQLTNDMYNQTRPDILKLVLGGMQNYSESLHVQLVASACVFNLTNQDMAVGMPHPLLSAVVHQVLEAMRSFPSHQQVRAHTHTHTHTL
;
A
#
# COMPACT_ATOMS: atom_id res chain seq x y z
N MET A 1 7.22 16.62 2.34
CA MET A 1 5.79 16.95 2.50
C MET A 1 5.26 16.32 3.77
N ARG A 2 4.54 17.08 4.60
CA ARG A 2 4.19 16.65 5.96
C ARG A 2 2.94 15.79 5.91
N HIS A 3 3.08 14.47 6.04
CA HIS A 3 1.95 13.57 6.25
C HIS A 3 1.48 13.70 7.71
N TYR A 4 0.57 14.61 7.97
CA TYR A 4 -0.28 14.52 9.15
C TYR A 4 -1.41 13.55 8.81
N SER A 5 -1.38 12.35 9.38
CA SER A 5 -2.54 11.48 9.43
C SER A 5 -3.62 12.15 10.31
N ILE A 6 -4.49 12.96 9.69
CA ILE A 6 -5.59 13.67 10.39
C ILE A 6 -6.81 12.76 10.57
N LEU A 7 -6.74 11.51 10.15
CA LEU A 7 -7.77 10.50 10.43
C LEU A 7 -7.47 9.74 11.71
N ALA A 8 -7.10 10.46 12.80
CA ALA A 8 -7.23 9.91 14.13
C ALA A 8 -8.72 9.90 14.51
N GLU A 9 -9.15 8.73 14.94
CA GLU A 9 -10.33 8.49 15.74
C GLU A 9 -10.63 9.65 16.69
N GLU A 10 -11.94 9.87 16.99
CA GLU A 10 -12.51 10.81 17.96
C GLU A 10 -11.49 11.60 18.78
N SER A 11 -11.43 12.90 18.60
CA SER A 11 -10.57 13.94 19.23
C SER A 11 -9.85 13.51 20.54
N CYS A 12 -9.07 12.47 20.49
CA CYS A 12 -8.13 12.17 21.56
C CYS A 12 -6.96 13.16 21.43
N PRO A 13 -6.61 13.91 22.47
CA PRO A 13 -5.46 14.79 22.42
C PRO A 13 -4.22 13.99 22.00
N VAL A 14 -3.41 14.55 21.10
CA VAL A 14 -2.16 13.92 20.66
C VAL A 14 -1.38 13.48 21.90
N ALA A 15 -0.97 12.22 21.96
CA ALA A 15 -0.30 11.69 23.14
C ALA A 15 0.97 12.51 23.43
N LEU A 16 1.22 12.80 24.71
CA LEU A 16 2.39 13.58 25.13
C LEU A 16 3.70 12.98 24.56
N SER A 17 3.77 11.66 24.49
CA SER A 17 4.91 10.95 23.87
C SER A 17 5.12 11.31 22.39
N GLU A 18 4.05 11.48 21.62
CA GLU A 18 4.13 11.89 20.22
C GLU A 18 4.60 13.34 20.06
N LEU A 19 4.13 14.25 20.95
CA LEU A 19 4.61 15.64 20.97
C LEU A 19 6.07 15.71 21.36
N CYS A 20 6.49 14.93 22.37
CA CYS A 20 7.90 14.87 22.78
C CYS A 20 8.79 14.32 21.66
N LEU A 21 8.38 13.24 20.98
CA LEU A 21 9.14 12.69 19.86
C LEU A 21 9.24 13.69 18.70
N ALA A 22 8.15 14.38 18.39
CA ALA A 22 8.16 15.43 17.37
C ALA A 22 9.16 16.54 17.73
N GLN A 23 9.19 16.98 18.99
CA GLN A 23 10.13 18.00 19.46
C GLN A 23 11.58 17.50 19.44
N VAL A 24 11.83 16.24 19.82
CA VAL A 24 13.16 15.61 19.72
C VAL A 24 13.66 15.63 18.27
N CYS A 25 12.81 15.25 17.30
CA CYS A 25 13.16 15.28 15.87
C CYS A 25 13.57 16.69 15.39
N LEU A 26 12.90 17.74 15.91
CA LEU A 26 13.21 19.13 15.56
C LEU A 26 14.46 19.66 16.25
N SER A 27 14.87 19.06 17.37
CA SER A 27 15.95 19.52 18.24
C SER A 27 17.20 18.65 18.17
N LEU A 28 17.34 17.76 17.17
CA LEU A 28 18.45 16.80 17.07
C LEU A 28 19.82 17.49 17.09
N ASP A 29 19.98 18.65 16.45
CA ASP A 29 21.25 19.39 16.42
C ASP A 29 21.68 19.85 17.80
N SER A 30 20.75 20.17 18.72
CA SER A 30 21.05 20.56 20.09
C SER A 30 21.27 19.36 21.04
N LEU A 31 20.74 18.22 20.68
CA LEU A 31 20.80 16.99 21.49
C LEU A 31 21.99 16.09 21.12
N CYS A 32 22.65 16.38 19.99
CA CYS A 32 23.68 15.52 19.41
C CYS A 32 24.99 16.27 19.21
N SER A 33 26.07 15.51 19.19
CA SER A 33 27.37 15.95 18.71
C SER A 33 27.62 15.47 17.29
N THR A 34 28.26 16.30 16.47
CA THR A 34 28.68 15.91 15.12
C THR A 34 29.98 15.12 15.19
N GLN A 35 29.99 13.94 14.58
CA GLN A 35 31.18 13.10 14.48
C GLN A 35 32.08 13.56 13.33
N PRO A 36 33.37 13.12 13.25
CA PRO A 36 34.27 13.48 12.17
C PRO A 36 33.78 13.13 10.77
N ASP A 37 32.92 12.08 10.65
CA ASP A 37 32.30 11.66 9.39
C ASP A 37 31.01 12.44 9.05
N GLY A 38 30.69 13.47 9.83
CA GLY A 38 29.51 14.31 9.65
C GLY A 38 28.22 13.73 10.25
N SER A 39 28.24 12.49 10.72
CA SER A 39 27.06 11.86 11.35
C SER A 39 26.78 12.44 12.75
N LEU A 40 25.51 12.35 13.17
CA LEU A 40 25.11 12.74 14.51
C LEU A 40 25.26 11.58 15.49
N ARG A 41 25.69 11.90 16.71
CA ARG A 41 25.69 11.00 17.85
C ARG A 41 25.06 11.70 19.05
N LEU A 42 24.21 11.00 19.81
CA LEU A 42 23.63 11.55 21.03
C LEU A 42 24.72 12.00 22.00
N SER A 43 24.62 13.23 22.52
CA SER A 43 25.61 13.80 23.44
C SER A 43 25.61 13.12 24.82
N TRP A 44 24.54 12.45 25.16
CA TRP A 44 24.41 11.61 26.34
C TRP A 44 23.85 10.25 25.92
N ALA A 45 23.94 9.24 26.79
CA ALA A 45 23.44 7.88 26.56
C ALA A 45 22.05 7.68 27.19
N PRO A 46 20.95 8.14 26.54
CA PRO A 46 19.62 7.88 27.07
C PRO A 46 19.31 6.39 26.88
N LEU A 47 18.88 5.75 27.96
CA LEU A 47 18.27 4.41 27.87
C LEU A 47 16.80 4.61 27.50
N LEU A 48 16.49 4.65 26.20
CA LEU A 48 15.12 4.69 25.72
C LEU A 48 14.57 3.24 25.63
N PRO A 49 13.30 3.03 26.05
CA PRO A 49 12.60 1.79 25.72
C PRO A 49 12.66 1.54 24.22
N GLN A 50 12.76 0.28 23.82
CA GLN A 50 12.94 -0.10 22.43
C GLN A 50 11.77 0.41 21.54
N GLU A 51 10.54 0.38 22.05
CA GLU A 51 9.36 0.87 21.35
C GLU A 51 9.47 2.38 21.03
N MET A 52 10.07 3.15 21.92
CA MET A 52 10.31 4.57 21.70
C MET A 52 11.41 4.82 20.68
N ALA A 53 12.46 3.98 20.64
CA ALA A 53 13.49 4.05 19.61
C ALA A 53 12.90 3.75 18.21
N ASP A 54 12.05 2.72 18.10
CA ASP A 54 11.32 2.40 16.87
C ASP A 54 10.41 3.57 16.43
N GLN A 55 9.67 4.18 17.38
CA GLN A 55 8.80 5.33 17.12
C GLN A 55 9.60 6.57 16.72
N LEU A 56 10.76 6.81 17.33
CA LEU A 56 11.64 7.93 16.98
C LEU A 56 12.11 7.81 15.54
N LEU A 57 12.61 6.64 15.13
CA LEU A 57 13.04 6.40 13.75
C LEU A 57 11.88 6.59 12.77
N HIS A 58 10.72 6.02 13.08
CA HIS A 58 9.52 6.19 12.26
C HIS A 58 9.11 7.67 12.13
N LYS A 59 9.13 8.41 13.23
CA LYS A 59 8.79 9.86 13.24
C LYS A 59 9.77 10.68 12.42
N MET A 60 11.07 10.38 12.53
CA MET A 60 12.11 11.03 11.72
C MET A 60 11.89 10.79 10.22
N ALA A 61 11.57 9.56 9.81
CA ALA A 61 11.24 9.25 8.43
C ALA A 61 9.97 9.99 7.97
N ALA A 62 8.89 9.96 8.75
CA ALA A 62 7.62 10.62 8.44
C ALA A 62 7.76 12.15 8.33
N GLN A 63 8.66 12.77 9.09
CA GLN A 63 8.93 14.22 9.04
C GLN A 63 9.98 14.61 7.99
N GLY A 64 10.59 13.64 7.28
CA GLY A 64 11.64 13.89 6.31
C GLY A 64 12.96 14.38 6.93
N THR A 65 13.16 14.16 8.25
CA THR A 65 14.40 14.52 8.95
C THR A 65 15.42 13.37 8.97
N LEU A 66 15.04 12.16 8.52
CA LEU A 66 15.93 11.01 8.45
C LEU A 66 16.80 11.06 7.17
N ASN A 67 18.11 11.09 7.36
CA ASN A 67 19.13 11.10 6.30
C ASN A 67 20.44 10.52 6.84
N ASP A 68 21.50 10.44 6.01
CA ASP A 68 22.80 9.89 6.39
C ASP A 68 23.41 10.51 7.66
N ARG A 69 23.18 11.80 7.88
CA ARG A 69 23.67 12.51 9.06
C ARG A 69 22.91 12.10 10.31
N THR A 70 21.58 12.14 10.25
CA THR A 70 20.71 11.94 11.42
C THR A 70 20.51 10.47 11.80
N VAL A 71 20.60 9.54 10.84
CA VAL A 71 20.51 8.08 11.14
C VAL A 71 21.65 7.60 12.02
N GLY A 72 22.77 8.36 12.06
CA GLY A 72 23.95 8.06 12.88
C GLY A 72 23.65 7.88 14.37
N ILE A 73 22.58 8.47 14.91
CA ILE A 73 22.18 8.31 16.33
C ILE A 73 21.83 6.85 16.67
N PHE A 74 21.46 6.03 15.68
CA PHE A 74 21.11 4.61 15.87
C PHE A 74 22.30 3.66 15.73
N ARG A 75 23.54 4.14 15.48
CA ARG A 75 24.75 3.28 15.37
C ARG A 75 25.05 2.48 16.64
N SER A 76 24.66 2.99 17.81
CA SER A 76 24.88 2.32 19.08
C SER A 76 23.65 1.52 19.51
N CYS A 77 23.70 0.20 19.28
CA CYS A 77 22.65 -0.71 19.72
C CYS A 77 22.48 -0.82 21.24
N GLU A 78 23.47 -0.34 22.02
CA GLU A 78 23.37 -0.27 23.47
C GLU A 78 22.50 0.88 23.96
N GLN A 79 22.48 1.98 23.21
CA GLN A 79 21.73 3.18 23.55
C GLN A 79 20.32 3.18 22.96
N LEU A 80 20.20 2.88 21.68
CA LEU A 80 18.92 2.85 20.95
C LEU A 80 18.79 1.49 20.23
N ARG A 81 18.04 0.58 20.80
CA ARG A 81 17.76 -0.72 20.17
C ARG A 81 16.58 -0.61 19.23
N LEU A 82 16.72 -1.13 18.00
CA LEU A 82 15.65 -1.19 17.03
C LEU A 82 15.22 -2.65 16.80
N ARG A 83 13.91 -2.85 16.72
CA ARG A 83 13.29 -4.09 16.20
C ARG A 83 12.48 -3.80 14.93
N ARG A 84 11.89 -2.63 14.86
CA ARG A 84 11.12 -2.16 13.70
C ARG A 84 11.77 -0.92 13.13
N ALA A 85 12.29 -1.02 11.92
CA ALA A 85 12.90 0.09 11.23
C ALA A 85 12.02 0.51 10.04
N CYS A 86 11.58 1.76 10.05
CA CYS A 86 10.90 2.37 8.91
C CYS A 86 11.77 3.53 8.39
N VAL A 87 12.32 3.35 7.20
CA VAL A 87 13.15 4.34 6.51
C VAL A 87 12.54 4.77 5.17
N ARG A 88 11.23 4.59 5.04
CA ARG A 88 10.46 4.91 3.83
C ARG A 88 10.78 6.30 3.31
N SER A 89 11.06 6.39 2.01
CA SER A 89 11.35 7.65 1.30
C SER A 89 12.48 8.50 1.90
N SER A 90 13.33 7.93 2.75
CA SER A 90 14.44 8.65 3.40
C SER A 90 15.69 8.56 2.54
N PRO A 91 16.42 9.67 2.29
CA PRO A 91 17.64 9.66 1.50
C PRO A 91 18.80 9.05 2.31
N LEU A 92 18.96 7.74 2.24
CA LEU A 92 20.01 6.99 2.92
C LEU A 92 20.97 6.36 1.89
N SER A 93 22.26 6.51 2.15
CA SER A 93 23.29 5.76 1.45
C SER A 93 23.41 4.33 1.97
N ALA A 94 23.97 3.43 1.15
CA ALA A 94 24.24 2.06 1.54
C ALA A 94 25.14 1.96 2.79
N GLU A 95 26.14 2.86 2.90
CA GLU A 95 27.05 2.89 4.04
C GLU A 95 26.36 3.33 5.33
N ALA A 96 25.55 4.41 5.27
CA ALA A 96 24.80 4.89 6.43
C ALA A 96 23.79 3.84 6.92
N PHE A 97 23.08 3.18 5.98
CA PHE A 97 22.18 2.06 6.27
C PHE A 97 22.93 0.92 6.97
N ARG A 98 24.06 0.47 6.40
CA ARG A 98 24.87 -0.62 6.92
C ARG A 98 25.36 -0.33 8.35
N LEU A 99 25.87 0.86 8.61
CA LEU A 99 26.44 1.23 9.91
C LEU A 99 25.37 1.47 10.99
N ALA A 100 24.22 2.03 10.61
CA ALA A 100 23.23 2.45 11.59
C ALA A 100 22.12 1.41 11.85
N LEU A 101 21.76 0.59 10.88
CA LEU A 101 20.59 -0.30 10.98
C LEU A 101 20.95 -1.78 10.98
N CYS A 102 21.96 -2.21 10.21
CA CYS A 102 22.33 -3.62 10.14
C CYS A 102 22.88 -4.23 11.45
N PRO A 103 23.48 -3.47 12.40
CA PRO A 103 23.88 -4.02 13.68
C PRO A 103 22.71 -4.42 14.59
N HIS A 104 21.48 -3.91 14.31
CA HIS A 104 20.32 -4.20 15.13
C HIS A 104 19.70 -5.57 14.81
N ARG A 105 19.02 -6.16 15.81
CA ARG A 105 18.22 -7.37 15.66
C ARG A 105 16.82 -7.03 15.13
N LEU A 106 16.75 -6.67 13.85
CA LEU A 106 15.49 -6.26 13.23
C LEU A 106 14.51 -7.43 13.08
N GLN A 107 13.24 -7.17 13.34
CA GLN A 107 12.11 -8.04 13.04
C GLN A 107 11.31 -7.53 11.86
N GLU A 108 11.31 -6.23 11.66
CA GLU A 108 10.58 -5.55 10.56
C GLU A 108 11.47 -4.46 9.98
N LEU A 109 11.51 -4.40 8.65
CA LEU A 109 12.15 -3.32 7.91
C LEU A 109 11.22 -2.86 6.78
N ASP A 110 10.93 -1.56 6.75
CA ASP A 110 10.28 -0.89 5.62
C ASP A 110 11.25 0.13 5.02
N ALA A 111 11.76 -0.18 3.84
CA ALA A 111 12.63 0.67 3.04
C ALA A 111 11.97 1.06 1.70
N SER A 112 10.63 1.19 1.68
CA SER A 112 9.87 1.54 0.48
C SER A 112 10.26 2.90 -0.05
N GLY A 113 10.47 2.98 -1.38
CA GLY A 113 10.67 4.23 -2.10
C GLY A 113 11.85 5.07 -1.61
N VAL A 114 12.89 4.45 -1.04
CA VAL A 114 14.12 5.15 -0.63
C VAL A 114 14.78 5.72 -1.88
N PRO A 115 14.99 7.05 -1.96
CA PRO A 115 15.68 7.67 -3.10
C PRO A 115 17.19 7.50 -2.99
N GLY A 116 17.89 7.48 -4.13
CA GLY A 116 19.33 7.50 -4.17
C GLY A 116 20.00 6.14 -4.32
N GLY A 117 21.22 5.98 -3.86
CA GLY A 117 22.07 4.82 -4.13
C GLY A 117 21.83 3.57 -3.28
N LEU A 118 20.85 3.55 -2.38
CA LEU A 118 20.49 2.37 -1.60
C LEU A 118 19.59 1.45 -2.43
N THR A 119 20.09 0.26 -2.77
CA THR A 119 19.36 -0.75 -3.55
C THR A 119 18.95 -1.94 -2.68
N GLY A 120 18.06 -2.81 -3.20
CA GLY A 120 17.70 -4.07 -2.54
C GLY A 120 18.93 -4.95 -2.26
N ALA A 121 19.89 -5.02 -3.19
CA ALA A 121 21.13 -5.76 -3.01
C ALA A 121 21.96 -5.25 -1.82
N HIS A 122 22.09 -3.94 -1.66
CA HIS A 122 22.77 -3.35 -0.50
C HIS A 122 22.05 -3.68 0.82
N ILE A 123 20.72 -3.61 0.83
CA ILE A 123 19.90 -3.93 2.00
C ILE A 123 20.07 -5.41 2.37
N LEU A 124 19.93 -6.34 1.41
CA LEU A 124 20.05 -7.77 1.66
C LEU A 124 21.46 -8.14 2.14
N SER A 125 22.51 -7.63 1.49
CA SER A 125 23.90 -7.87 1.91
C SER A 125 24.14 -7.36 3.35
N GLY A 126 23.63 -6.16 3.67
CA GLY A 126 23.74 -5.61 5.03
C GLY A 126 23.00 -6.44 6.07
N LEU A 127 21.74 -6.83 5.80
CA LEU A 127 20.95 -7.66 6.72
C LEU A 127 21.53 -9.06 6.90
N ALA A 128 22.02 -9.67 5.81
CA ALA A 128 22.61 -10.99 5.82
C ALA A 128 23.97 -11.03 6.52
N SER A 129 24.68 -9.92 6.62
CA SER A 129 25.96 -9.83 7.37
C SER A 129 25.78 -10.05 8.89
N ASN A 130 24.55 -9.81 9.42
CA ASN A 130 24.23 -9.99 10.83
C ASN A 130 23.45 -11.32 11.04
N PRO A 131 24.04 -12.36 11.68
CA PRO A 131 23.37 -13.64 11.91
C PRO A 131 22.07 -13.52 12.73
N GLU A 132 22.01 -12.57 13.68
CA GLU A 132 20.81 -12.36 14.48
C GLU A 132 19.70 -11.75 13.64
N CYS A 133 20.03 -10.82 12.76
CA CYS A 133 19.06 -10.21 11.85
C CYS A 133 18.50 -11.23 10.85
N ARG A 134 19.36 -12.09 10.27
CA ARG A 134 18.93 -13.19 9.37
C ARG A 134 17.88 -14.10 10.02
N ALA A 135 18.05 -14.41 11.30
CA ALA A 135 17.14 -15.30 12.03
C ALA A 135 15.87 -14.57 12.52
N SER A 136 15.97 -13.28 12.85
CA SER A 136 14.88 -12.53 13.49
C SER A 136 13.96 -11.76 12.54
N LEU A 137 14.42 -11.45 11.32
CA LEU A 137 13.66 -10.64 10.39
C LEU A 137 12.45 -11.43 9.87
N GLN A 138 11.25 -10.90 10.12
CA GLN A 138 9.98 -11.51 9.77
C GLN A 138 9.25 -10.75 8.67
N ARG A 139 9.42 -9.42 8.61
CA ARG A 139 8.76 -8.55 7.63
C ARG A 139 9.76 -7.66 6.92
N LEU A 140 9.75 -7.70 5.60
CA LEU A 140 10.60 -6.88 4.73
C LEU A 140 9.73 -6.24 3.65
N THR A 141 9.79 -4.92 3.55
CA THR A 141 9.10 -4.14 2.53
C THR A 141 10.11 -3.32 1.75
N LEU A 142 10.24 -3.59 0.45
CA LEU A 142 11.15 -2.95 -0.49
C LEU A 142 10.39 -2.35 -1.69
N SER A 143 9.10 -2.07 -1.53
CA SER A 143 8.28 -1.59 -2.64
C SER A 143 8.84 -0.27 -3.21
N ARG A 144 8.73 -0.10 -4.55
CA ARG A 144 9.24 1.07 -5.28
C ARG A 144 10.75 1.29 -5.09
N LEU A 145 11.50 0.23 -4.89
CA LEU A 145 12.95 0.24 -4.78
C LEU A 145 13.55 -0.52 -5.97
N GLN A 146 14.65 -0.02 -6.50
CA GLN A 146 15.45 -0.82 -7.44
C GLN A 146 16.19 -1.90 -6.66
N LEU A 147 16.04 -3.15 -7.07
CA LEU A 147 16.73 -4.27 -6.42
C LEU A 147 18.22 -4.24 -6.74
N GLY A 148 18.57 -3.71 -7.92
CA GLY A 148 19.98 -3.45 -8.29
C GLY A 148 20.76 -4.70 -8.68
N TRP A 149 20.08 -5.77 -9.05
CA TRP A 149 20.72 -6.97 -9.59
C TRP A 149 20.77 -6.89 -11.11
N THR A 150 21.95 -6.63 -11.64
CA THR A 150 22.16 -6.73 -13.09
C THR A 150 22.38 -8.19 -13.45
N SER A 151 21.64 -8.67 -14.43
CA SER A 151 21.67 -10.06 -14.94
C SER A 151 23.03 -10.54 -15.51
N LEU A 152 24.02 -9.66 -15.55
CA LEU A 152 25.33 -9.92 -16.16
C LEU A 152 26.45 -10.29 -15.17
N GLU A 153 26.21 -10.19 -13.87
CA GLU A 153 27.22 -10.53 -12.87
C GLU A 153 26.64 -11.49 -11.81
N VAL A 154 26.31 -12.71 -12.20
CA VAL A 154 26.15 -13.80 -11.24
C VAL A 154 27.56 -14.17 -10.75
N LYS A 155 28.11 -13.37 -9.84
CA LYS A 155 29.26 -13.77 -9.05
C LYS A 155 28.72 -14.67 -7.94
N GLU A 156 29.42 -15.77 -7.70
CA GLU A 156 29.09 -16.83 -6.72
C GLU A 156 28.86 -16.35 -5.26
N GLU A 157 28.89 -15.04 -5.00
CA GLU A 157 28.76 -14.42 -3.66
C GLU A 157 27.53 -13.50 -3.54
N GLN A 158 26.57 -13.48 -4.49
CA GLN A 158 25.38 -12.64 -4.33
C GLN A 158 24.45 -13.21 -3.26
N VAL A 159 24.25 -12.44 -2.20
CA VAL A 159 23.33 -12.78 -1.11
C VAL A 159 21.89 -12.63 -1.59
N GLY A 160 21.17 -13.74 -1.72
CA GLY A 160 19.73 -13.75 -2.08
C GLY A 160 18.80 -13.59 -0.88
N PHE A 161 17.50 -13.53 -1.16
CA PHE A 161 16.45 -13.53 -0.14
C PHE A 161 16.46 -14.80 0.70
N SER A 162 16.86 -15.93 0.13
CA SER A 162 17.00 -17.23 0.79
C SER A 162 17.91 -17.20 2.03
N SER A 163 18.79 -16.20 2.16
CA SER A 163 19.59 -16.00 3.37
C SER A 163 18.75 -15.58 4.60
N LEU A 164 17.55 -15.00 4.40
CA LEU A 164 16.67 -14.46 5.45
C LEU A 164 15.65 -15.51 5.92
N GLN A 165 16.12 -16.59 6.53
CA GLN A 165 15.32 -17.79 6.87
C GLN A 165 14.09 -17.54 7.76
N GLY A 166 14.08 -16.44 8.54
CA GLY A 166 12.95 -16.04 9.39
C GLY A 166 11.82 -15.32 8.69
N LEU A 167 11.98 -15.02 7.39
CA LEU A 167 11.07 -14.11 6.67
C LEU A 167 9.71 -14.76 6.43
N ARG A 168 8.65 -14.05 6.85
CA ARG A 168 7.23 -14.45 6.69
C ARG A 168 6.47 -13.55 5.73
N THR A 169 6.82 -12.27 5.71
CA THR A 169 6.14 -11.27 4.89
C THR A 169 7.15 -10.54 4.03
N LEU A 170 6.96 -10.55 2.73
CA LEU A 170 7.80 -9.87 1.75
C LEU A 170 6.93 -9.05 0.80
N ASN A 171 7.22 -7.75 0.72
CA ASN A 171 6.58 -6.86 -0.25
C ASN A 171 7.64 -6.29 -1.21
N LEU A 172 7.48 -6.62 -2.50
CA LEU A 172 8.33 -6.20 -3.62
C LEU A 172 7.52 -5.46 -4.70
N ALA A 173 6.38 -4.89 -4.35
CA ALA A 173 5.52 -4.20 -5.31
C ALA A 173 6.27 -3.05 -5.99
N ASN A 174 6.09 -2.91 -7.31
CA ASN A 174 6.72 -1.87 -8.13
C ASN A 174 8.26 -1.92 -8.06
N THR A 175 8.85 -3.11 -8.08
CA THR A 175 10.30 -3.32 -8.17
C THR A 175 10.66 -3.98 -9.51
N ASP A 176 11.95 -4.06 -9.80
CA ASP A 176 12.54 -4.77 -10.94
C ASP A 176 12.75 -6.28 -10.67
N LEU A 177 11.86 -6.90 -9.87
CA LEU A 177 11.88 -8.32 -9.56
C LEU A 177 11.74 -9.18 -10.84
N THR A 178 12.65 -10.12 -11.05
CA THR A 178 12.63 -11.08 -12.16
C THR A 178 12.41 -12.52 -11.69
N ASP A 179 12.09 -13.42 -12.62
CA ASP A 179 11.75 -14.82 -12.32
C ASP A 179 12.82 -15.57 -11.49
N PRO A 180 14.15 -15.45 -11.76
CA PRO A 180 15.18 -16.11 -10.95
C PRO A 180 15.16 -15.68 -9.48
N PHE A 181 14.83 -14.40 -9.19
CA PHE A 181 14.72 -13.94 -7.81
C PHE A 181 13.42 -14.39 -7.16
N LEU A 182 12.34 -14.53 -7.92
CA LEU A 182 11.11 -15.15 -7.44
C LEU A 182 11.34 -16.62 -7.05
N GLU A 183 12.16 -17.35 -7.83
CA GLU A 183 12.59 -18.72 -7.46
C GLU A 183 13.33 -18.75 -6.13
N ASP A 184 14.31 -17.87 -5.92
CA ASP A 184 15.06 -17.76 -4.65
C ASP A 184 14.12 -17.44 -3.48
N ILE A 185 13.20 -16.48 -3.64
CA ILE A 185 12.19 -16.11 -2.63
C ILE A 185 11.32 -17.32 -2.24
N CYS A 186 10.88 -18.09 -3.21
CA CYS A 186 9.99 -19.24 -2.98
C CYS A 186 10.67 -20.43 -2.30
N THR A 187 11.99 -20.39 -2.08
CA THR A 187 12.72 -21.35 -1.23
C THR A 187 12.62 -21.02 0.26
N LEU A 188 12.12 -19.84 0.64
CA LEU A 188 11.99 -19.42 2.03
C LEU A 188 11.02 -20.33 2.81
N PRO A 189 11.47 -20.93 3.93
CA PRO A 189 10.71 -21.99 4.60
C PRO A 189 9.48 -21.50 5.35
N GLN A 190 9.39 -20.20 5.65
CA GLN A 190 8.33 -19.61 6.45
C GLN A 190 7.53 -18.52 5.73
N LEU A 191 7.69 -18.37 4.40
CA LEU A 191 7.03 -17.31 3.65
C LEU A 191 5.49 -17.52 3.63
N GLU A 192 4.76 -16.61 4.23
CA GLU A 192 3.30 -16.63 4.35
C GLU A 192 2.61 -15.58 3.50
N VAL A 193 3.24 -14.41 3.33
CA VAL A 193 2.68 -13.25 2.63
C VAL A 193 3.67 -12.74 1.60
N LEU A 194 3.27 -12.68 0.35
CA LEU A 194 4.08 -12.21 -0.77
C LEU A 194 3.28 -11.20 -1.60
N ASP A 195 3.88 -10.03 -1.84
CA ASP A 195 3.38 -9.02 -2.76
C ASP A 195 4.41 -8.79 -3.88
N ILE A 196 4.02 -9.15 -5.10
CA ILE A 196 4.80 -9.00 -6.34
C ILE A 196 4.08 -8.08 -7.34
N SER A 197 3.20 -7.22 -6.86
CA SER A 197 2.39 -6.34 -7.70
C SER A 197 3.26 -5.45 -8.58
N SER A 198 2.85 -5.28 -9.84
CA SER A 198 3.51 -4.39 -10.80
C SER A 198 5.02 -4.66 -10.96
N THR A 199 5.41 -5.93 -10.95
CA THR A 199 6.78 -6.38 -11.23
C THR A 199 6.87 -6.99 -12.63
N PRO A 200 8.08 -7.05 -13.23
CA PRO A 200 8.28 -7.66 -14.54
C PRO A 200 8.37 -9.20 -14.53
N VAL A 201 7.76 -9.85 -13.54
CA VAL A 201 7.67 -11.31 -13.48
C VAL A 201 6.88 -11.83 -14.67
N THR A 202 7.43 -12.84 -15.35
CA THR A 202 6.84 -13.47 -16.54
C THR A 202 6.23 -14.83 -16.24
N GLU A 203 6.66 -15.53 -15.18
CA GLU A 203 6.21 -16.86 -14.83
C GLU A 203 5.96 -17.04 -13.31
N LEU A 204 4.87 -17.76 -12.96
CA LEU A 204 4.48 -18.00 -11.57
C LEU A 204 4.81 -19.40 -11.04
N SER A 205 5.47 -20.26 -11.82
CA SER A 205 5.78 -21.64 -11.42
C SER A 205 6.64 -21.73 -10.16
N ALA A 206 7.48 -20.73 -9.90
CA ALA A 206 8.27 -20.62 -8.67
C ALA A 206 7.42 -20.67 -7.39
N LEU A 207 6.16 -20.18 -7.42
CA LEU A 207 5.24 -20.19 -6.27
C LEU A 207 4.96 -21.61 -5.74
N LEU A 208 5.17 -22.65 -6.54
CA LEU A 208 5.04 -24.03 -6.10
C LEU A 208 6.05 -24.41 -5.01
N GLY A 209 7.19 -23.68 -4.91
CA GLY A 209 8.17 -23.84 -3.85
C GLY A 209 7.60 -23.49 -2.47
N CYS A 210 6.74 -22.49 -2.39
CA CYS A 210 6.10 -22.04 -1.13
C CYS A 210 4.62 -22.47 -0.99
N ARG A 211 4.14 -23.45 -1.78
CA ARG A 211 2.72 -23.88 -1.82
C ARG A 211 2.11 -24.29 -0.49
N LEU A 212 2.93 -24.75 0.46
CA LEU A 212 2.46 -25.21 1.78
C LEU A 212 2.40 -24.08 2.81
N THR A 213 3.11 -22.98 2.59
CA THR A 213 3.25 -21.89 3.55
C THR A 213 2.54 -20.62 3.11
N LEU A 214 2.46 -20.36 1.81
CA LEU A 214 1.90 -19.11 1.26
C LEU A 214 0.40 -19.00 1.53
N ARG A 215 0.01 -17.99 2.31
CA ARG A 215 -1.38 -17.69 2.71
C ARG A 215 -1.96 -16.47 2.01
N SER A 216 -1.10 -15.54 1.59
CA SER A 216 -1.51 -14.32 0.93
C SER A 216 -0.59 -14.03 -0.25
N LEU A 217 -1.18 -13.88 -1.43
CA LEU A 217 -0.51 -13.48 -2.66
C LEU A 217 -1.20 -12.24 -3.22
N THR A 218 -0.42 -11.16 -3.36
CA THR A 218 -0.83 -9.96 -4.10
C THR A 218 -0.04 -9.91 -5.40
N ALA A 219 -0.74 -10.03 -6.51
CA ALA A 219 -0.21 -10.09 -7.87
C ALA A 219 -0.97 -9.09 -8.77
N HIS A 220 -1.22 -7.88 -8.23
CA HIS A 220 -1.88 -6.80 -8.94
C HIS A 220 -1.02 -6.31 -10.11
N GLY A 221 -1.63 -6.15 -11.28
CA GLY A 221 -0.98 -5.48 -12.41
C GLY A 221 0.28 -6.19 -12.93
N LEU A 222 0.35 -7.53 -12.94
CA LEU A 222 1.43 -8.29 -13.57
C LEU A 222 1.30 -8.23 -15.09
N ARG A 223 1.82 -7.17 -15.69
CA ARG A 223 1.63 -6.83 -17.12
C ARG A 223 2.54 -7.62 -18.06
N GLN A 224 3.60 -8.23 -17.55
CA GLN A 224 4.57 -9.01 -18.33
C GLN A 224 4.39 -10.52 -18.17
N LEU A 225 3.32 -10.96 -17.49
CA LEU A 225 3.06 -12.39 -17.33
C LEU A 225 2.82 -13.04 -18.69
N ASP A 226 3.71 -13.99 -19.04
CA ASP A 226 3.71 -14.75 -20.30
C ASP A 226 3.36 -16.22 -20.04
N MET A 227 2.11 -16.45 -19.65
CA MET A 227 1.60 -17.77 -19.30
C MET A 227 0.20 -17.96 -19.82
N SER A 228 -0.08 -19.15 -20.37
CA SER A 228 -1.45 -19.48 -20.72
C SER A 228 -2.38 -19.50 -19.49
N PRO A 229 -3.64 -19.07 -19.63
CA PRO A 229 -4.62 -19.05 -18.54
C PRO A 229 -4.74 -20.38 -17.80
N ALA A 230 -4.75 -21.49 -18.54
CA ALA A 230 -4.83 -22.83 -17.97
C ALA A 230 -3.61 -23.16 -17.08
N ARG A 231 -2.41 -22.70 -17.47
CA ARG A 231 -1.20 -22.90 -16.65
C ARG A 231 -1.24 -22.08 -15.37
N VAL A 232 -1.69 -20.82 -15.44
CA VAL A 232 -1.90 -19.99 -14.24
C VAL A 232 -2.83 -20.68 -13.25
N ILE A 233 -3.97 -21.16 -13.72
CA ILE A 233 -4.94 -21.89 -12.87
C ILE A 233 -4.36 -23.21 -12.32
N SER A 234 -3.57 -23.93 -13.12
CA SER A 234 -2.90 -25.15 -12.65
C SER A 234 -1.93 -24.88 -11.51
N ILE A 235 -1.21 -23.76 -11.52
CA ILE A 235 -0.31 -23.36 -10.42
C ILE A 235 -1.14 -22.93 -9.20
N LEU A 236 -2.10 -22.01 -9.39
CA LEU A 236 -2.94 -21.51 -8.31
C LEU A 236 -3.69 -22.66 -7.60
N SER A 237 -4.19 -23.66 -8.33
CA SER A 237 -4.91 -24.79 -7.75
C SER A 237 -4.07 -25.64 -6.77
N GLN A 238 -2.73 -25.56 -6.88
CA GLN A 238 -1.81 -26.28 -5.98
C GLN A 238 -1.45 -25.48 -4.71
N LEU A 239 -1.83 -24.18 -4.63
CA LEU A 239 -1.60 -23.33 -3.45
C LEU A 239 -2.69 -23.54 -2.39
N HIS A 240 -2.77 -24.74 -1.83
CA HIS A 240 -3.89 -25.15 -0.95
C HIS A 240 -3.98 -24.34 0.35
N ALA A 241 -2.88 -23.73 0.81
CA ALA A 241 -2.84 -22.88 2.00
C ALA A 241 -3.30 -21.45 1.74
N LEU A 242 -3.50 -21.05 0.47
CA LEU A 242 -3.79 -19.68 0.08
C LEU A 242 -5.18 -19.23 0.55
N ARG A 243 -5.23 -18.14 1.29
CA ARG A 243 -6.44 -17.53 1.85
C ARG A 243 -6.79 -16.19 1.24
N HIS A 244 -5.78 -15.44 0.80
CA HIS A 244 -5.95 -14.11 0.23
C HIS A 244 -5.26 -14.08 -1.13
N LEU A 245 -6.01 -13.75 -2.16
CA LEU A 245 -5.52 -13.63 -3.53
C LEU A 245 -5.99 -12.32 -4.14
N ASP A 246 -5.04 -11.55 -4.67
CA ASP A 246 -5.30 -10.34 -5.41
C ASP A 246 -4.73 -10.50 -6.83
N LEU A 247 -5.60 -10.54 -7.83
CA LEU A 247 -5.31 -10.60 -9.25
C LEU A 247 -5.87 -9.38 -9.99
N SER A 248 -6.17 -8.29 -9.27
CA SER A 248 -6.72 -7.06 -9.84
C SER A 248 -5.76 -6.43 -10.85
N ASP A 249 -6.28 -5.63 -11.76
CA ASP A 249 -5.49 -4.92 -12.77
C ASP A 249 -6.14 -3.57 -13.08
N ASP A 250 -5.35 -2.51 -13.05
CA ASP A 250 -5.81 -1.15 -13.32
C ASP A 250 -5.61 -0.71 -14.78
N ARG A 251 -5.15 -1.61 -15.66
CA ARG A 251 -4.80 -1.32 -17.05
C ARG A 251 -5.92 -0.65 -17.81
N PHE A 252 -7.13 -1.15 -17.68
CA PHE A 252 -8.31 -0.64 -18.38
C PHE A 252 -8.97 0.55 -17.67
N VAL A 253 -8.78 0.67 -16.37
CA VAL A 253 -9.25 1.82 -15.58
C VAL A 253 -8.48 3.09 -15.96
N SER A 254 -7.22 2.92 -16.39
CA SER A 254 -6.32 4.02 -16.78
C SER A 254 -6.33 4.33 -18.27
N ALA A 255 -6.92 3.46 -19.11
CA ALA A 255 -6.91 3.59 -20.56
C ALA A 255 -7.88 4.67 -21.06
N PRO A 256 -7.54 5.40 -22.14
CA PRO A 256 -8.49 6.31 -22.75
C PRO A 256 -9.69 5.56 -23.36
N PRO A 257 -10.87 6.18 -23.52
CA PRO A 257 -12.09 5.55 -24.04
C PRO A 257 -11.94 4.89 -25.42
N SER A 258 -10.91 5.28 -26.21
CA SER A 258 -10.62 4.70 -27.52
C SER A 258 -10.05 3.26 -27.46
N ALA A 259 -9.69 2.76 -26.28
CA ALA A 259 -9.17 1.40 -26.08
C ALA A 259 -10.28 0.36 -25.76
N GLU A 260 -11.55 0.72 -25.96
CA GLU A 260 -12.70 -0.16 -25.63
C GLU A 260 -12.76 -1.46 -26.44
N ASN A 261 -12.02 -1.56 -27.56
CA ASN A 261 -12.00 -2.76 -28.41
C ASN A 261 -11.01 -3.84 -27.98
N ASP A 262 -10.30 -3.68 -26.85
CA ASP A 262 -9.45 -4.71 -26.33
C ASP A 262 -10.29 -5.75 -25.57
N GLU A 263 -10.44 -6.95 -26.15
CA GLU A 263 -11.25 -8.06 -25.62
C GLU A 263 -10.77 -8.63 -24.26
N GLY A 264 -9.80 -8.00 -23.62
CA GLY A 264 -9.15 -8.49 -22.40
C GLY A 264 -8.06 -9.52 -22.68
N GLY A 265 -6.96 -9.42 -21.95
CA GLY A 265 -5.79 -10.29 -22.11
C GLY A 265 -5.94 -11.67 -21.46
N GLU A 266 -4.87 -12.46 -21.52
CA GLU A 266 -4.78 -13.80 -20.91
C GLU A 266 -5.06 -13.80 -19.39
N GLY A 267 -4.69 -12.70 -18.70
CA GLY A 267 -4.99 -12.52 -17.28
C GLY A 267 -6.49 -12.46 -16.98
N ASP A 268 -7.30 -11.85 -17.85
CA ASP A 268 -8.76 -11.81 -17.71
C ASP A 268 -9.38 -13.18 -17.94
N GLU A 269 -8.81 -13.95 -18.87
CA GLU A 269 -9.23 -15.33 -19.13
C GLU A 269 -8.88 -16.25 -17.94
N ALA A 270 -7.71 -16.08 -17.33
CA ALA A 270 -7.33 -16.82 -16.13
C ALA A 270 -8.29 -16.52 -14.96
N VAL A 271 -8.70 -15.27 -14.77
CA VAL A 271 -9.69 -14.90 -13.74
C VAL A 271 -11.05 -15.52 -14.05
N ARG A 272 -11.51 -15.52 -15.31
CA ARG A 272 -12.74 -16.18 -15.72
C ARG A 272 -12.71 -17.68 -15.38
N LEU A 273 -11.63 -18.38 -15.74
CA LEU A 273 -11.46 -19.80 -15.41
C LEU A 273 -11.42 -20.05 -13.90
N LEU A 274 -10.83 -19.14 -13.10
CA LEU A 274 -10.84 -19.23 -11.64
C LEU A 274 -12.25 -19.16 -11.08
N LEU A 275 -13.06 -18.22 -11.56
CA LEU A 275 -14.44 -18.03 -11.08
C LEU A 275 -15.35 -19.20 -11.47
N GLU A 276 -15.18 -19.76 -12.68
CA GLU A 276 -15.95 -20.88 -13.19
C GLU A 276 -15.46 -22.24 -12.65
N GLY A 277 -14.22 -22.33 -12.18
CA GLY A 277 -13.57 -23.59 -11.77
C GLY A 277 -14.07 -24.24 -10.48
N GLY A 278 -15.12 -23.68 -9.86
CA GLY A 278 -15.77 -24.25 -8.68
C GLY A 278 -14.95 -24.13 -7.39
N SER A 279 -15.46 -24.72 -6.30
CA SER A 279 -14.85 -24.64 -4.95
C SER A 279 -13.59 -25.49 -4.77
N GLY A 280 -13.26 -26.35 -5.73
CA GLY A 280 -12.06 -27.19 -5.69
C GLY A 280 -10.76 -26.41 -5.93
N ILE A 281 -10.81 -25.29 -6.65
CA ILE A 281 -9.67 -24.41 -6.85
C ILE A 281 -9.56 -23.47 -5.65
N LEU A 282 -8.44 -23.47 -4.94
CA LEU A 282 -8.20 -22.64 -3.75
C LEU A 282 -9.27 -22.83 -2.65
N PRO A 283 -9.41 -24.02 -2.08
CA PRO A 283 -10.50 -24.34 -1.14
C PRO A 283 -10.45 -23.52 0.16
N ALA A 284 -9.29 -23.00 0.56
CA ALA A 284 -9.09 -22.19 1.75
C ALA A 284 -9.30 -20.68 1.55
N LEU A 285 -9.72 -20.26 0.33
CA LEU A 285 -9.80 -18.84 -0.02
C LEU A 285 -10.88 -18.11 0.80
N VAL A 286 -10.50 -17.01 1.43
CA VAL A 286 -11.38 -16.12 2.20
C VAL A 286 -11.46 -14.71 1.61
N SER A 287 -10.53 -14.35 0.72
CA SER A 287 -10.47 -13.04 0.09
C SER A 287 -9.99 -13.17 -1.34
N LEU A 288 -10.76 -12.65 -2.29
CA LEU A 288 -10.41 -12.56 -3.70
C LEU A 288 -10.59 -11.13 -4.18
N ASP A 289 -9.59 -10.59 -4.87
CA ASP A 289 -9.69 -9.30 -5.55
C ASP A 289 -9.44 -9.49 -7.05
N VAL A 290 -10.44 -9.16 -7.86
CA VAL A 290 -10.40 -9.21 -9.33
C VAL A 290 -10.81 -7.88 -9.96
N SER A 291 -10.72 -6.79 -9.19
CA SER A 291 -11.08 -5.45 -9.64
C SER A 291 -10.31 -5.05 -10.89
N GLY A 292 -10.97 -4.36 -11.81
CA GLY A 292 -10.41 -3.93 -13.09
C GLY A 292 -10.33 -5.03 -14.17
N ARG A 293 -10.81 -6.27 -13.89
CA ARG A 293 -10.82 -7.37 -14.86
C ARG A 293 -12.10 -7.37 -15.70
N LYS A 294 -11.96 -7.41 -17.05
CA LYS A 294 -13.09 -7.28 -17.98
C LYS A 294 -13.99 -8.51 -18.06
N LYS A 295 -13.43 -9.73 -18.00
CA LYS A 295 -14.18 -10.97 -18.20
C LYS A 295 -14.89 -11.50 -16.94
N VAL A 296 -15.14 -10.64 -15.98
CA VAL A 296 -15.86 -10.95 -14.73
C VAL A 296 -17.34 -10.69 -14.93
N THR A 297 -18.15 -11.74 -14.93
CA THR A 297 -19.61 -11.65 -15.13
C THR A 297 -20.37 -11.88 -13.82
N GLU A 298 -21.57 -11.30 -13.69
CA GLU A 298 -22.43 -11.48 -12.51
C GLU A 298 -22.76 -12.96 -12.24
N GLY A 299 -23.02 -13.72 -13.29
CA GLY A 299 -23.34 -15.16 -13.17
C GLY A 299 -22.17 -15.97 -12.60
N ALA A 300 -20.95 -15.73 -13.10
CA ALA A 300 -19.74 -16.40 -12.60
C ALA A 300 -19.45 -16.02 -11.15
N VAL A 301 -19.57 -14.73 -10.81
CA VAL A 301 -19.39 -14.23 -9.44
C VAL A 301 -20.41 -14.82 -8.47
N THR A 302 -21.68 -14.86 -8.85
CA THR A 302 -22.75 -15.41 -8.01
C THR A 302 -22.50 -16.90 -7.73
N ALA A 303 -22.20 -17.69 -8.76
CA ALA A 303 -21.87 -19.11 -8.61
C ALA A 303 -20.60 -19.31 -7.74
N PHE A 304 -19.58 -18.47 -7.92
CA PHE A 304 -18.36 -18.53 -7.13
C PHE A 304 -18.61 -18.28 -5.63
N VAL A 305 -19.43 -17.26 -5.30
CA VAL A 305 -19.79 -16.93 -3.90
C VAL A 305 -20.68 -18.00 -3.27
N GLU A 306 -21.64 -18.55 -4.02
CA GLU A 306 -22.53 -19.62 -3.54
C GLU A 306 -21.76 -20.91 -3.20
N GLY A 307 -20.72 -21.21 -3.97
CA GLY A 307 -19.83 -22.34 -3.71
C GLY A 307 -18.88 -22.15 -2.52
N ARG A 308 -18.77 -20.93 -1.93
CA ARG A 308 -17.74 -20.59 -0.92
C ARG A 308 -18.30 -19.86 0.31
N ARG A 309 -18.81 -20.62 1.28
CA ARG A 309 -19.39 -20.05 2.53
C ARG A 309 -18.38 -19.30 3.41
N GLY A 310 -17.08 -19.52 3.22
CA GLY A 310 -16.00 -18.89 3.99
C GLY A 310 -15.46 -17.60 3.38
N LEU A 311 -15.99 -17.14 2.24
CA LEU A 311 -15.52 -15.91 1.59
C LEU A 311 -15.97 -14.69 2.40
N LEU A 312 -15.02 -13.83 2.76
CA LEU A 312 -15.23 -12.62 3.58
C LEU A 312 -15.01 -11.32 2.78
N PHE A 313 -14.26 -11.40 1.69
CA PHE A 313 -13.98 -10.23 0.83
C PHE A 313 -13.99 -10.62 -0.65
N LEU A 314 -14.60 -9.75 -1.46
CA LEU A 314 -14.60 -9.85 -2.92
C LEU A 314 -14.41 -8.46 -3.56
N GLY A 315 -13.36 -8.30 -4.37
CA GLY A 315 -13.07 -7.07 -5.12
C GLY A 315 -13.63 -7.15 -6.52
N LEU A 316 -14.57 -6.26 -6.86
CA LEU A 316 -15.28 -6.21 -8.14
C LEU A 316 -15.29 -4.82 -8.78
N LEU A 317 -14.63 -3.81 -8.20
CA LEU A 317 -14.64 -2.44 -8.74
C LEU A 317 -14.12 -2.45 -10.18
N ALA A 318 -14.79 -1.72 -11.06
CA ALA A 318 -14.47 -1.62 -12.49
C ALA A 318 -14.41 -3.00 -13.19
N THR A 319 -15.36 -3.89 -12.88
CA THR A 319 -15.55 -5.17 -13.57
C THR A 319 -16.94 -5.25 -14.20
N GLY A 320 -17.19 -6.25 -15.05
CA GLY A 320 -18.55 -6.50 -15.58
C GLY A 320 -19.59 -6.90 -14.51
N ALA A 321 -19.15 -7.20 -13.27
CA ALA A 321 -20.00 -7.49 -12.12
C ALA A 321 -19.94 -6.40 -11.02
N GLY A 322 -19.27 -5.26 -11.29
CA GLY A 322 -19.10 -4.17 -10.32
C GLY A 322 -20.40 -3.55 -9.85
N SER A 323 -21.42 -3.53 -10.71
CA SER A 323 -22.77 -3.01 -10.42
C SER A 323 -23.72 -4.07 -9.82
N CYS A 324 -23.24 -5.28 -9.49
CA CYS A 324 -24.03 -6.35 -8.92
C CYS A 324 -24.38 -6.10 -7.44
N ASP A 325 -25.66 -5.85 -7.14
CA ASP A 325 -26.15 -5.61 -5.77
C ASP A 325 -26.57 -6.90 -5.02
N VAL A 326 -26.77 -8.01 -5.75
CA VAL A 326 -27.25 -9.30 -5.20
C VAL A 326 -26.33 -9.85 -4.09
N LEU A 327 -25.08 -9.40 -4.04
CA LEU A 327 -24.09 -9.82 -3.04
C LEU A 327 -24.13 -9.00 -1.74
N SER A 328 -24.85 -7.89 -1.72
CA SER A 328 -24.87 -6.89 -0.61
C SER A 328 -25.60 -7.35 0.66
N GLY A 329 -25.93 -8.62 0.81
CA GLY A 329 -26.62 -9.14 2.00
C GLY A 329 -26.12 -10.51 2.46
N LYS A 330 -25.15 -11.09 1.78
CA LYS A 330 -24.68 -12.45 2.09
C LYS A 330 -23.56 -12.43 3.16
N ASN A 331 -23.84 -13.02 4.32
CA ASN A 331 -22.88 -13.60 5.27
C ASN A 331 -21.64 -12.77 5.65
N ASN A 332 -21.76 -11.50 6.03
CA ASN A 332 -20.61 -10.62 6.34
C ASN A 332 -19.61 -10.45 5.17
N LEU A 333 -19.98 -10.76 3.96
CA LEU A 333 -19.15 -10.56 2.79
C LEU A 333 -18.98 -9.05 2.52
N LYS A 334 -17.75 -8.58 2.55
CA LYS A 334 -17.39 -7.24 2.10
C LYS A 334 -17.12 -7.28 0.60
N VAL A 335 -17.77 -6.40 -0.13
CA VAL A 335 -17.62 -6.31 -1.59
C VAL A 335 -17.18 -4.90 -1.95
N THR A 336 -16.14 -4.77 -2.78
CA THR A 336 -15.85 -3.51 -3.48
C THR A 336 -16.53 -3.53 -4.83
N GLY A 337 -17.08 -2.39 -5.24
CA GLY A 337 -17.83 -2.26 -6.49
C GLY A 337 -18.46 -0.89 -6.57
N GLU A 338 -19.45 -0.76 -7.45
CA GLU A 338 -20.12 0.49 -7.79
C GLU A 338 -21.63 0.44 -7.62
N ALA A 339 -22.20 -0.72 -7.23
CA ALA A 339 -23.64 -0.93 -7.17
C ALA A 339 -24.35 -0.08 -6.10
N ASN A 340 -23.67 0.22 -5.00
CA ASN A 340 -24.26 0.97 -3.89
C ASN A 340 -23.21 1.66 -3.01
N GLU A 341 -23.67 2.52 -2.12
CA GLU A 341 -22.84 3.28 -1.19
C GLU A 341 -21.86 2.41 -0.40
N LYS A 342 -22.30 1.25 0.12
CA LYS A 342 -21.44 0.36 0.93
C LYS A 342 -20.26 -0.16 0.13
N GLN A 343 -20.51 -0.59 -1.13
CA GLN A 343 -19.47 -1.07 -2.02
C GLN A 343 -18.50 0.04 -2.41
N ILE A 344 -18.98 1.23 -2.73
CA ILE A 344 -18.16 2.39 -3.09
C ILE A 344 -17.28 2.82 -1.89
N CYS A 345 -17.85 2.91 -0.69
CA CYS A 345 -17.10 3.23 0.53
C CYS A 345 -16.05 2.15 0.86
N GLU A 346 -16.37 0.87 0.67
CA GLU A 346 -15.39 -0.20 0.86
C GLU A 346 -14.27 -0.12 -0.20
N SER A 347 -14.59 0.27 -1.44
CA SER A 347 -13.60 0.53 -2.50
C SER A 347 -12.62 1.64 -2.09
N LEU A 348 -13.11 2.77 -1.58
CA LEU A 348 -12.26 3.87 -1.11
C LEU A 348 -11.38 3.47 0.08
N ARG A 349 -11.86 2.58 0.99
CA ARG A 349 -11.05 2.06 2.09
C ARG A 349 -9.98 1.09 1.61
N ARG A 350 -10.36 0.19 0.71
CA ARG A 350 -9.49 -0.88 0.22
C ARG A 350 -8.37 -0.36 -0.66
N TYR A 351 -8.71 0.56 -1.59
CA TYR A 351 -7.80 1.00 -2.65
C TYR A 351 -7.15 2.36 -2.39
N ARG A 352 -7.13 2.81 -1.16
CA ARG A 352 -6.58 4.13 -0.79
C ARG A 352 -5.13 4.38 -1.26
N GLU A 353 -4.36 3.32 -1.55
CA GLU A 353 -2.98 3.37 -2.04
C GLU A 353 -2.86 3.04 -3.55
N ARG A 354 -4.01 2.92 -4.25
CA ARG A 354 -4.12 2.64 -5.69
C ARG A 354 -4.89 3.77 -6.36
N GLU A 355 -4.15 4.69 -6.99
CA GLU A 355 -4.71 5.94 -7.53
C GLU A 355 -5.88 5.69 -8.48
N CYS A 356 -5.70 4.79 -9.45
CA CYS A 356 -6.72 4.50 -10.46
C CYS A 356 -8.03 4.02 -9.86
N PHE A 357 -7.97 3.10 -8.91
CA PHE A 357 -9.16 2.59 -8.22
C PHE A 357 -9.76 3.61 -7.25
N THR A 358 -8.93 4.44 -6.59
CA THR A 358 -9.43 5.55 -5.75
C THR A 358 -10.19 6.55 -6.60
N ARG A 359 -9.65 6.92 -7.78
CA ARG A 359 -10.31 7.82 -8.73
C ARG A 359 -11.64 7.25 -9.19
N GLU A 360 -11.67 5.97 -9.61
CA GLU A 360 -12.87 5.29 -10.08
C GLU A 360 -13.95 5.27 -9.00
N ALA A 361 -13.60 4.88 -7.78
CA ALA A 361 -14.55 4.89 -6.66
C ALA A 361 -15.07 6.32 -6.35
N LEU A 362 -14.23 7.35 -6.48
CA LEU A 362 -14.67 8.74 -6.32
C LEU A 362 -15.63 9.19 -7.42
N VAL A 363 -15.45 8.74 -8.68
CA VAL A 363 -16.37 9.04 -9.79
C VAL A 363 -17.76 8.48 -9.49
N HIS A 364 -17.84 7.21 -9.05
CA HIS A 364 -19.12 6.61 -8.66
C HIS A 364 -19.70 7.26 -7.40
N LEU A 365 -18.86 7.65 -6.45
CA LEU A 365 -19.31 8.41 -5.28
C LEU A 365 -19.88 9.78 -5.66
N TYR A 366 -19.25 10.49 -6.59
CA TYR A 366 -19.76 11.77 -7.09
C TYR A 366 -21.17 11.62 -7.68
N GLN A 367 -21.39 10.60 -8.51
CA GLN A 367 -22.71 10.30 -9.07
C GLN A 367 -23.75 10.04 -7.95
N LEU A 368 -23.37 9.23 -6.97
CA LEU A 368 -24.25 8.90 -5.85
C LEU A 368 -24.58 10.12 -4.97
N THR A 369 -23.61 10.99 -4.73
CA THR A 369 -23.77 12.17 -3.85
C THR A 369 -24.65 13.25 -4.49
N ASN A 370 -24.82 13.25 -5.80
CA ASN A 370 -25.78 14.15 -6.46
C ASN A 370 -27.24 13.92 -6.02
N ASP A 371 -27.56 12.70 -5.58
CA ASP A 371 -28.92 12.32 -5.13
C ASP A 371 -29.06 12.31 -3.60
N MET A 372 -27.96 12.57 -2.86
CA MET A 372 -27.93 12.57 -1.39
C MET A 372 -28.32 13.94 -0.78
N TYR A 373 -29.49 14.45 -1.11
CA TYR A 373 -29.97 15.69 -0.52
C TYR A 373 -30.36 15.52 0.97
N ASN A 374 -29.89 16.43 1.83
CA ASN A 374 -30.26 16.56 3.25
C ASN A 374 -29.70 15.51 4.21
N GLN A 375 -28.59 14.87 3.88
CA GLN A 375 -27.91 13.94 4.81
C GLN A 375 -26.49 14.38 5.13
N THR A 376 -26.22 14.69 6.39
CA THR A 376 -24.86 14.93 6.87
C THR A 376 -24.08 13.62 6.95
N ARG A 377 -23.01 13.48 6.18
CA ARG A 377 -22.22 12.25 6.02
C ARG A 377 -20.72 12.45 6.34
N PRO A 378 -20.37 12.62 7.62
CA PRO A 378 -18.97 12.81 8.01
C PRO A 378 -18.09 11.58 7.75
N ASP A 379 -18.66 10.39 7.73
CA ASP A 379 -17.99 9.12 7.42
C ASP A 379 -17.50 9.07 5.96
N ILE A 380 -18.35 9.44 5.01
CA ILE A 380 -18.00 9.52 3.58
C ILE A 380 -16.99 10.64 3.34
N LEU A 381 -17.23 11.82 3.94
CA LEU A 381 -16.33 12.96 3.78
C LEU A 381 -14.91 12.64 4.24
N LYS A 382 -14.74 11.87 5.33
CA LYS A 382 -13.42 11.39 5.78
C LYS A 382 -12.72 10.53 4.72
N LEU A 383 -13.47 9.66 4.02
CA LEU A 383 -12.89 8.82 2.95
C LEU A 383 -12.45 9.66 1.76
N VAL A 384 -13.25 10.65 1.36
CA VAL A 384 -12.90 11.59 0.28
C VAL A 384 -11.64 12.37 0.62
N LEU A 385 -11.55 12.93 1.82
CA LEU A 385 -10.37 13.65 2.29
C LEU A 385 -9.13 12.76 2.32
N GLY A 386 -9.27 11.49 2.72
CA GLY A 386 -8.18 10.51 2.64
C GLY A 386 -7.65 10.32 1.23
N GLY A 387 -8.53 10.28 0.23
CA GLY A 387 -8.15 10.26 -1.19
C GLY A 387 -7.40 11.52 -1.61
N MET A 388 -7.89 12.71 -1.22
CA MET A 388 -7.21 13.99 -1.52
C MET A 388 -5.80 14.04 -0.91
N GLN A 389 -5.64 13.58 0.33
CA GLN A 389 -4.37 13.58 1.03
C GLN A 389 -3.33 12.64 0.40
N ASN A 390 -3.76 11.42 0.04
CA ASN A 390 -2.87 10.42 -0.56
C ASN A 390 -2.40 10.81 -1.96
N TYR A 391 -3.23 11.58 -2.70
CA TYR A 391 -3.00 11.93 -4.10
C TYR A 391 -3.03 13.45 -4.33
N SER A 392 -2.35 14.21 -3.49
CA SER A 392 -2.30 15.68 -3.56
C SER A 392 -1.77 16.23 -4.89
N GLU A 393 -0.98 15.44 -5.63
CA GLU A 393 -0.40 15.80 -6.92
C GLU A 393 -1.18 15.24 -8.12
N SER A 394 -2.25 14.48 -7.90
CA SER A 394 -3.10 13.95 -8.96
C SER A 394 -4.27 14.89 -9.25
N LEU A 395 -4.19 15.61 -10.37
CA LEU A 395 -5.27 16.50 -10.81
C LEU A 395 -6.63 15.79 -10.89
N HIS A 396 -6.65 14.57 -11.42
CA HIS A 396 -7.89 13.82 -11.61
C HIS A 396 -8.55 13.45 -10.29
N VAL A 397 -7.75 12.99 -9.31
CA VAL A 397 -8.28 12.68 -7.97
C VAL A 397 -8.76 13.96 -7.28
N GLN A 398 -7.96 15.04 -7.33
CA GLN A 398 -8.34 16.31 -6.70
C GLN A 398 -9.61 16.90 -7.31
N LEU A 399 -9.79 16.82 -8.63
CA LEU A 399 -10.97 17.32 -9.32
C LEU A 399 -12.25 16.60 -8.86
N VAL A 400 -12.25 15.26 -8.92
CA VAL A 400 -13.44 14.48 -8.57
C VAL A 400 -13.71 14.53 -7.05
N ALA A 401 -12.65 14.45 -6.23
CA ALA A 401 -12.80 14.55 -4.79
C ALA A 401 -13.34 15.93 -4.36
N SER A 402 -12.88 17.03 -4.99
CA SER A 402 -13.43 18.37 -4.71
C SER A 402 -14.91 18.48 -5.07
N ALA A 403 -15.36 17.82 -6.13
CA ALA A 403 -16.77 17.76 -6.49
C ALA A 403 -17.59 16.95 -5.45
N CYS A 404 -17.05 15.83 -4.96
CA CYS A 404 -17.67 15.07 -3.86
C CYS A 404 -17.74 15.90 -2.57
N VAL A 405 -16.66 16.62 -2.22
CA VAL A 405 -16.66 17.55 -1.07
C VAL A 405 -17.76 18.59 -1.22
N PHE A 406 -17.89 19.19 -2.42
CA PHE A 406 -18.95 20.15 -2.71
C PHE A 406 -20.34 19.58 -2.43
N ASN A 407 -20.66 18.41 -2.98
CA ASN A 407 -21.96 17.78 -2.78
C ASN A 407 -22.22 17.45 -1.30
N LEU A 408 -21.20 16.98 -0.55
CA LEU A 408 -21.32 16.55 0.84
C LEU A 408 -21.35 17.69 1.87
N THR A 409 -20.99 18.91 1.47
CA THR A 409 -20.93 20.08 2.39
C THR A 409 -21.79 21.24 1.92
N ASN A 410 -22.59 21.06 0.85
CA ASN A 410 -23.47 22.10 0.31
C ASN A 410 -24.65 22.38 1.24
N GLN A 411 -25.06 23.66 1.33
CA GLN A 411 -26.19 24.11 2.12
C GLN A 411 -26.11 23.67 3.61
N ASP A 412 -27.21 23.12 4.14
CA ASP A 412 -27.33 22.71 5.53
C ASP A 412 -26.57 21.41 5.89
N MET A 413 -25.98 20.71 4.90
CA MET A 413 -25.26 19.48 5.15
C MET A 413 -23.98 19.68 5.94
N ALA A 414 -23.37 20.87 5.88
CA ALA A 414 -22.24 21.23 6.74
C ALA A 414 -22.69 21.47 8.21
N VAL A 415 -23.96 21.83 8.42
CA VAL A 415 -24.51 22.02 9.76
C VAL A 415 -24.60 20.69 10.48
N GLY A 416 -23.89 20.55 11.59
CA GLY A 416 -23.82 19.29 12.36
C GLY A 416 -22.61 18.42 12.05
N MET A 417 -21.74 18.83 11.08
CA MET A 417 -20.45 18.18 10.92
C MET A 417 -19.47 18.57 12.04
N PRO A 418 -18.60 17.64 12.48
CA PRO A 418 -17.56 17.96 13.45
C PRO A 418 -16.64 19.08 12.96
N HIS A 419 -16.43 20.10 13.77
CA HIS A 419 -15.58 21.27 13.45
C HIS A 419 -14.16 20.89 12.98
N PRO A 420 -13.47 19.90 13.59
CA PRO A 420 -12.16 19.44 13.11
C PRO A 420 -12.21 18.88 11.68
N LEU A 421 -13.32 18.24 11.30
CA LEU A 421 -13.50 17.70 9.95
C LEU A 421 -13.66 18.83 8.92
N LEU A 422 -14.46 19.85 9.24
CA LEU A 422 -14.61 21.04 8.37
C LEU A 422 -13.30 21.80 8.22
N SER A 423 -12.53 21.94 9.30
CA SER A 423 -11.17 22.52 9.24
C SER A 423 -10.25 21.71 8.31
N ALA A 424 -10.31 20.37 8.34
CA ALA A 424 -9.56 19.51 7.43
C ALA A 424 -10.02 19.66 5.98
N VAL A 425 -11.32 19.83 5.73
CA VAL A 425 -11.86 20.15 4.40
C VAL A 425 -11.23 21.43 3.84
N VAL A 426 -11.30 22.52 4.61
CA VAL A 426 -10.76 23.81 4.19
C VAL A 426 -9.26 23.67 3.87
N HIS A 427 -8.52 23.00 4.74
CA HIS A 427 -7.08 22.78 4.51
C HIS A 427 -6.81 22.03 3.20
N GLN A 428 -7.49 20.89 2.97
CA GLN A 428 -7.27 20.08 1.76
C GLN A 428 -7.69 20.79 0.48
N VAL A 429 -8.79 21.55 0.54
CA VAL A 429 -9.27 22.36 -0.58
C VAL A 429 -8.25 23.46 -0.93
N LEU A 430 -7.70 24.16 0.07
CA LEU A 430 -6.66 25.16 -0.14
C LEU A 430 -5.35 24.55 -0.70
N GLU A 431 -4.97 23.37 -0.25
CA GLU A 431 -3.82 22.64 -0.82
C GLU A 431 -4.06 22.25 -2.28
N ALA A 432 -5.25 21.75 -2.62
CA ALA A 432 -5.62 21.43 -4.00
C ALA A 432 -5.57 22.67 -4.91
N MET A 433 -6.05 23.82 -4.43
CA MET A 433 -5.96 25.08 -5.16
C MET A 433 -4.51 25.54 -5.37
N ARG A 434 -3.63 25.33 -4.40
CA ARG A 434 -2.19 25.65 -4.51
C ARG A 434 -1.47 24.73 -5.48
N SER A 435 -1.80 23.43 -5.48
CA SER A 435 -1.20 22.45 -6.38
C SER A 435 -1.65 22.67 -7.84
N PHE A 436 -2.90 23.16 -8.06
CA PHE A 436 -3.50 23.33 -9.39
C PHE A 436 -4.03 24.75 -9.63
N PRO A 437 -3.19 25.79 -9.61
CA PRO A 437 -3.63 27.19 -9.63
C PRO A 437 -4.30 27.62 -10.95
N SER A 438 -4.00 26.94 -12.05
CA SER A 438 -4.55 27.23 -13.39
C SER A 438 -5.85 26.46 -13.70
N HIS A 439 -6.28 25.52 -12.83
CA HIS A 439 -7.42 24.67 -13.15
C HIS A 439 -8.73 25.27 -12.64
N GLN A 440 -9.55 25.82 -13.59
CA GLN A 440 -10.79 26.52 -13.26
C GLN A 440 -11.81 25.67 -12.50
N GLN A 441 -11.95 24.38 -12.84
CA GLN A 441 -12.93 23.48 -12.20
C GLN A 441 -12.58 23.18 -10.75
N VAL A 442 -11.30 22.91 -10.44
CA VAL A 442 -10.86 22.75 -9.05
C VAL A 442 -11.17 24.03 -8.28
N ARG A 443 -10.93 25.21 -8.86
CA ARG A 443 -11.22 26.51 -8.24
C ARG A 443 -12.72 26.76 -8.09
N ALA A 444 -13.55 26.40 -9.07
CA ALA A 444 -14.99 26.61 -9.01
C ALA A 444 -15.67 25.81 -7.90
N HIS A 445 -15.33 24.52 -7.79
CA HIS A 445 -15.85 23.67 -6.71
C HIS A 445 -15.38 24.14 -5.32
N THR A 446 -14.24 24.83 -5.23
CA THR A 446 -13.66 25.30 -3.97
C THR A 446 -14.08 26.71 -3.58
N HIS A 447 -14.34 27.62 -4.55
CA HIS A 447 -14.75 29.02 -4.27
C HIS A 447 -16.09 29.13 -3.54
N THR A 448 -17.03 28.25 -3.84
CA THR A 448 -18.33 28.21 -3.15
C THR A 448 -18.19 27.79 -1.68
N HIS A 449 -17.16 27.03 -1.30
CA HIS A 449 -16.96 26.58 0.09
C HIS A 449 -16.36 27.65 1.00
N THR A 450 -15.46 28.49 0.49
CA THR A 450 -14.83 29.54 1.32
C THR A 450 -15.78 30.66 1.73
N HIS A 451 -16.97 30.73 1.11
CA HIS A 451 -18.01 31.71 1.44
C HIS A 451 -19.11 31.14 2.32
N THR A 452 -19.22 29.80 2.48
CA THR A 452 -20.29 29.13 3.23
C THR A 452 -19.82 28.46 4.51
N LEU A 453 -18.51 28.30 4.73
CA LEU A 453 -17.87 27.80 5.96
C LEU A 453 -17.12 28.91 6.69
#